data_21fc5e84d4e604c42964de0206f2deb3
#
_entry.id   21fc5e84d4e604c42964de0206f2deb3
#
_cell.length_a   1.000
_cell.length_b   1.000
_cell.length_c   1.000
_cell.angle_alpha   90.00
_cell.angle_beta   90.00
_cell.angle_gamma   90.00
#
_symmetry.space_group_name_H-M   'P 1'
#
loop_
_entity.id
_entity.type
_entity.pdbx_description
1 polymer ?
#
loop_
_entity_poly.entity_id
_entity_poly.type
_entity_poly.pdbx_seq_one_letter_code
_entity_poly.pdbx_strand_id
1 'polypeptide(L)'
;MVETCGDIWDFLGRAVIAITTNGLVTKNGSAVFGRGCARQALQRFPDLPLRLGKLLREHVNHVHCLGNGLVSFPVEESPWAIPDLRLIRSSAAELRALSDREGWERIIVPRPGCGGGGLDWREVRPLLEEYFDYRFYVMSAGNELVRIEEA
;
A
#
# COMPACT_ATOMS: atom_id res chain seq x y z
N MET A 1 -4.26 1.33 -15.61
CA MET A 1 -3.65 1.99 -14.44
C MET A 1 -3.45 3.46 -14.76
N VAL A 2 -3.86 4.33 -13.88
CA VAL A 2 -3.69 5.77 -14.02
C VAL A 2 -2.55 6.22 -13.11
N GLU A 3 -1.53 6.86 -13.66
CA GLU A 3 -0.44 7.44 -12.88
C GLU A 3 -0.73 8.91 -12.65
N THR A 4 -0.63 9.34 -11.40
CA THR A 4 -0.92 10.72 -11.01
C THR A 4 -0.02 11.14 -9.85
N CYS A 5 -0.09 12.39 -9.43
CA CYS A 5 0.61 12.87 -8.23
C CYS A 5 -0.35 13.61 -7.31
N GLY A 6 0.00 13.66 -6.04
CA GLY A 6 -0.81 14.33 -5.02
C GLY A 6 -0.71 13.66 -3.67
N ASP A 7 -1.66 13.96 -2.82
CA ASP A 7 -1.77 13.40 -1.47
C ASP A 7 -2.86 12.32 -1.46
N ILE A 8 -2.50 11.09 -1.14
CA ILE A 8 -3.46 9.98 -1.07
C ILE A 8 -4.60 10.27 -0.09
N TRP A 9 -4.34 11.05 0.97
CA TRP A 9 -5.32 11.34 2.01
C TRP A 9 -6.41 12.30 1.58
N ASP A 10 -6.22 13.03 0.48
CA ASP A 10 -7.28 13.84 -0.12
C ASP A 10 -8.47 12.99 -0.59
N PHE A 11 -8.24 11.70 -0.79
CA PHE A 11 -9.26 10.75 -1.25
C PHE A 11 -9.93 9.96 -0.13
N LEU A 12 -9.56 10.21 1.12
CA LEU A 12 -10.17 9.52 2.26
C LEU A 12 -11.70 9.76 2.27
N GLY A 13 -12.45 8.65 2.34
CA GLY A 13 -13.91 8.67 2.26
C GLY A 13 -14.49 8.76 0.85
N ARG A 14 -13.64 8.92 -0.17
CA ARG A 14 -14.07 9.03 -1.58
C ARG A 14 -13.51 7.92 -2.46
N ALA A 15 -12.54 7.18 -1.99
CA ALA A 15 -11.90 6.06 -2.69
C ALA A 15 -11.37 5.09 -1.64
N VAL A 16 -11.05 3.88 -2.08
CA VAL A 16 -10.29 2.94 -1.25
C VAL A 16 -8.83 3.34 -1.34
N ILE A 17 -8.16 3.40 -0.19
CA ILE A 17 -6.74 3.76 -0.12
C ILE A 17 -5.94 2.54 0.33
N ALA A 18 -4.97 2.13 -0.49
CA ALA A 18 -4.03 1.08 -0.16
C ALA A 18 -2.84 1.68 0.59
N ILE A 19 -2.47 1.05 1.69
CA ILE A 19 -1.34 1.47 2.53
C ILE A 19 -0.28 0.38 2.43
N THR A 20 0.96 0.77 2.10
CA THR A 20 2.07 -0.19 2.06
C THR A 20 2.43 -0.64 3.47
N THR A 21 2.51 -1.95 3.66
CA THR A 21 2.67 -2.59 4.97
C THR A 21 3.75 -3.66 4.95
N ASN A 22 4.09 -4.17 6.12
CA ASN A 22 4.96 -5.32 6.33
C ASN A 22 4.24 -6.41 7.14
N GLY A 23 4.88 -7.55 7.29
CA GLY A 23 4.26 -8.72 7.92
C GLY A 23 4.62 -8.94 9.39
N LEU A 24 5.36 -8.03 10.02
CA LEU A 24 5.79 -8.23 11.40
C LEU A 24 4.64 -7.96 12.38
N VAL A 25 4.49 -8.88 13.34
CA VAL A 25 3.63 -8.68 14.51
C VAL A 25 4.50 -8.70 15.76
N THR A 26 4.41 -7.64 16.56
CA THR A 26 5.14 -7.54 17.83
C THR A 26 4.56 -8.47 18.88
N LYS A 27 5.27 -8.65 19.99
CA LYS A 27 4.79 -9.46 21.12
C LYS A 27 3.44 -8.98 21.66
N ASN A 28 3.17 -7.69 21.56
CA ASN A 28 1.91 -7.09 22.01
C ASN A 28 0.76 -7.28 21.00
N GLY A 29 0.99 -7.96 19.87
CA GLY A 29 -0.02 -8.18 18.86
C GLY A 29 -0.21 -7.04 17.88
N SER A 30 0.70 -6.06 17.87
CA SER A 30 0.62 -4.91 16.98
C SER A 30 1.45 -5.11 15.71
N ALA A 31 0.93 -4.73 14.56
CA ALA A 31 1.70 -4.52 13.35
C ALA A 31 2.58 -3.26 13.51
N VAL A 32 3.58 -3.11 12.65
CA VAL A 32 4.50 -1.97 12.70
C VAL A 32 4.18 -0.99 11.58
N PHE A 33 3.82 0.24 11.95
CA PHE A 33 3.48 1.34 11.06
C PHE A 33 4.53 2.45 11.22
N GLY A 34 5.78 2.14 10.86
CA GLY A 34 6.93 2.95 11.28
C GLY A 34 7.27 4.13 10.39
N ARG A 35 6.83 4.15 9.12
CA ARG A 35 7.22 5.18 8.17
C ARG A 35 6.22 5.33 7.02
N GLY A 36 6.37 6.41 6.25
CA GLY A 36 5.62 6.65 5.03
C GLY A 36 4.12 6.74 5.24
N CYS A 37 3.36 6.25 4.26
CA CYS A 37 1.89 6.32 4.30
C CYS A 37 1.31 5.49 5.46
N ALA A 38 1.97 4.43 5.88
CA ALA A 38 1.55 3.63 7.04
C ALA A 38 1.59 4.47 8.32
N ARG A 39 2.67 5.23 8.54
CA ARG A 39 2.78 6.12 9.70
C ARG A 39 1.72 7.22 9.66
N GLN A 40 1.44 7.77 8.49
CA GLN A 40 0.38 8.76 8.32
C GLN A 40 -1.00 8.15 8.65
N ALA A 41 -1.23 6.90 8.24
CA ALA A 41 -2.45 6.18 8.59
C ALA A 41 -2.58 5.96 10.10
N LEU A 42 -1.49 5.58 10.76
CA LEU A 42 -1.46 5.42 12.22
C LEU A 42 -1.84 6.71 12.95
N GLN A 43 -1.35 7.85 12.47
CA GLN A 43 -1.68 9.16 13.06
C GLN A 43 -3.16 9.49 12.95
N ARG A 44 -3.82 9.02 11.89
CA ARG A 44 -5.25 9.24 11.67
C ARG A 44 -6.12 8.20 12.38
N PHE A 45 -5.64 6.96 12.46
CA PHE A 45 -6.39 5.83 13.00
C PHE A 45 -5.48 5.02 13.93
N PRO A 46 -5.36 5.43 15.21
CA PRO A 46 -4.40 4.82 16.16
C PRO A 46 -4.61 3.33 16.47
N ASP A 47 -5.79 2.78 16.15
CA ASP A 47 -6.10 1.36 16.35
C ASP A 47 -5.63 0.44 15.21
N LEU A 48 -5.14 0.99 14.11
CA LEU A 48 -4.70 0.21 12.95
C LEU A 48 -3.64 -0.84 13.27
N PRO A 49 -2.60 -0.55 14.08
CA PRO A 49 -1.59 -1.56 14.39
C PRO A 49 -2.17 -2.82 15.04
N LEU A 50 -3.10 -2.68 15.96
CA LEU A 50 -3.76 -3.84 16.60
C LEU A 50 -4.67 -4.57 15.63
N ARG A 51 -5.39 -3.84 14.80
CA ARG A 51 -6.29 -4.42 13.79
C ARG A 51 -5.51 -5.23 12.76
N LEU A 52 -4.48 -4.65 12.17
CA LEU A 52 -3.63 -5.37 11.20
C LEU A 52 -2.87 -6.50 11.87
N GLY A 53 -2.38 -6.31 13.08
CA GLY A 53 -1.68 -7.34 13.85
C GLY A 53 -2.53 -8.60 14.02
N LYS A 54 -3.80 -8.45 14.34
CA LYS A 54 -4.75 -9.56 14.45
C LYS A 54 -4.93 -10.28 13.10
N LEU A 55 -5.11 -9.53 12.02
CA LEU A 55 -5.27 -10.09 10.67
C LEU A 55 -4.01 -10.85 10.23
N LEU A 56 -2.82 -10.32 10.51
CA LEU A 56 -1.56 -10.97 10.20
C LEU A 56 -1.38 -12.29 10.95
N ARG A 57 -1.78 -12.36 12.21
CA ARG A 57 -1.74 -13.60 12.99
C ARG A 57 -2.70 -14.66 12.48
N GLU A 58 -3.90 -14.25 12.07
CA GLU A 58 -4.95 -15.18 11.62
C GLU A 58 -4.79 -15.57 10.15
N HIS A 59 -4.33 -14.66 9.30
CA HIS A 59 -4.38 -14.81 7.83
C HIS A 59 -3.06 -14.52 7.13
N VAL A 60 -1.99 -14.28 7.86
CA VAL A 60 -0.64 -13.95 7.40
C VAL A 60 -0.56 -12.68 6.52
N ASN A 61 0.56 -12.48 5.84
CA ASN A 61 0.89 -11.22 5.18
C ASN A 61 0.24 -11.10 3.79
N HIS A 62 -1.04 -10.76 3.78
CA HIS A 62 -1.85 -10.56 2.58
C HIS A 62 -2.49 -9.18 2.56
N VAL A 63 -3.17 -8.86 1.46
CA VAL A 63 -4.02 -7.67 1.38
C VAL A 63 -5.24 -7.89 2.28
N HIS A 64 -5.45 -6.98 3.23
CA HIS A 64 -6.55 -7.06 4.18
C HIS A 64 -7.32 -5.75 4.23
N CYS A 65 -8.65 -5.83 4.37
CA CYS A 65 -9.48 -4.67 4.67
C CYS A 65 -9.24 -4.22 6.11
N LEU A 66 -8.92 -2.95 6.30
CA LEU A 66 -8.59 -2.37 7.61
C LEU A 66 -9.73 -1.52 8.20
N GLY A 67 -10.83 -1.37 7.47
CA GLY A 67 -11.87 -0.41 7.82
C GLY A 67 -11.51 1.01 7.39
N ASN A 68 -12.44 1.95 7.54
CA ASN A 68 -12.26 3.36 7.18
C ASN A 68 -11.86 3.59 5.71
N GLY A 69 -12.21 2.65 4.82
CA GLY A 69 -11.82 2.73 3.41
C GLY A 69 -10.34 2.41 3.13
N LEU A 70 -9.66 1.78 4.07
CA LEU A 70 -8.24 1.44 3.96
C LEU A 70 -8.04 -0.05 3.74
N VAL A 71 -7.00 -0.41 2.97
CA VAL A 71 -6.54 -1.78 2.81
C VAL A 71 -5.02 -1.84 2.99
N SER A 72 -4.52 -2.96 3.53
CA SER A 72 -3.09 -3.21 3.58
C SER A 72 -2.59 -3.69 2.22
N PHE A 73 -1.38 -3.27 1.87
CA PHE A 73 -0.69 -3.70 0.65
C PHE A 73 0.72 -4.12 1.02
N PRO A 74 0.94 -5.41 1.29
CA PRO A 74 2.25 -5.90 1.72
C PRO A 74 3.33 -5.67 0.67
N VAL A 75 4.45 -5.08 1.07
CA VAL A 75 5.63 -4.85 0.22
C VAL A 75 6.87 -5.53 0.77
N GLU A 76 6.86 -5.91 2.04
CA GLU A 76 7.99 -6.53 2.73
C GLU A 76 7.50 -7.39 3.89
N GLU A 77 8.33 -8.34 4.33
CA GLU A 77 7.98 -9.23 5.44
C GLU A 77 8.26 -8.61 6.82
N SER A 78 9.20 -7.66 6.88
CA SER A 78 9.54 -6.95 8.13
C SER A 78 9.92 -5.50 7.84
N PRO A 79 9.87 -4.61 8.86
CA PRO A 79 10.17 -3.18 8.66
C PRO A 79 11.59 -2.87 8.22
N TRP A 80 12.53 -3.80 8.48
CA TRP A 80 13.95 -3.66 8.12
C TRP A 80 14.34 -4.46 6.87
N ALA A 81 13.41 -5.20 6.27
CA ALA A 81 13.66 -5.91 5.04
C ALA A 81 13.63 -4.96 3.84
N ILE A 82 14.31 -5.37 2.78
CA ILE A 82 14.17 -4.71 1.48
C ILE A 82 12.80 -5.08 0.91
N PRO A 83 12.04 -4.15 0.32
CA PRO A 83 10.79 -4.49 -0.35
C PRO A 83 11.01 -5.58 -1.40
N ASP A 84 10.06 -6.51 -1.45
CA ASP A 84 10.13 -7.71 -2.29
C ASP A 84 9.23 -7.54 -3.52
N LEU A 85 9.82 -7.57 -4.71
CA LEU A 85 9.08 -7.45 -5.97
C LEU A 85 8.03 -8.55 -6.14
N ARG A 86 8.32 -9.78 -5.69
CA ARG A 86 7.36 -10.89 -5.76
C ARG A 86 6.15 -10.63 -4.87
N LEU A 87 6.38 -10.11 -3.69
CA LEU A 87 5.32 -9.78 -2.74
C LEU A 87 4.47 -8.62 -3.28
N ILE A 88 5.09 -7.61 -3.88
CA ILE A 88 4.38 -6.49 -4.50
C ILE A 88 3.48 -7.01 -5.63
N ARG A 89 3.98 -7.91 -6.47
CA ARG A 89 3.19 -8.53 -7.53
C ARG A 89 2.00 -9.30 -6.97
N SER A 90 2.22 -10.12 -5.95
CA SER A 90 1.17 -10.86 -5.27
C SER A 90 0.12 -9.94 -4.66
N SER A 91 0.57 -8.86 -4.02
CA SER A 91 -0.33 -7.87 -3.44
C SER A 91 -1.18 -7.17 -4.50
N ALA A 92 -0.60 -6.87 -5.66
CA ALA A 92 -1.34 -6.28 -6.78
C ALA A 92 -2.43 -7.22 -7.28
N ALA A 93 -2.12 -8.51 -7.44
CA ALA A 93 -3.08 -9.53 -7.85
C ALA A 93 -4.22 -9.67 -6.82
N GLU A 94 -3.88 -9.71 -5.53
CA GLU A 94 -4.86 -9.80 -4.44
C GLU A 94 -5.76 -8.57 -4.38
N LEU A 95 -5.18 -7.38 -4.52
CA LEU A 95 -5.95 -6.13 -4.52
C LEU A 95 -6.90 -6.07 -5.70
N ARG A 96 -6.47 -6.51 -6.89
CA ARG A 96 -7.35 -6.60 -8.05
C ARG A 96 -8.52 -7.54 -7.80
N ALA A 97 -8.26 -8.74 -7.29
CA ALA A 97 -9.30 -9.71 -6.99
C ALA A 97 -10.28 -9.19 -5.93
N LEU A 98 -9.77 -8.54 -4.90
CA LEU A 98 -10.59 -7.94 -3.84
C LEU A 98 -11.45 -6.81 -4.38
N SER A 99 -10.89 -5.96 -5.23
CA SER A 99 -11.61 -4.84 -5.86
C SER A 99 -12.76 -5.34 -6.74
N ASP A 100 -12.53 -6.42 -7.48
CA ASP A 100 -13.57 -7.03 -8.32
C ASP A 100 -14.70 -7.60 -7.45
N ARG A 101 -14.35 -8.30 -6.37
CA ARG A 101 -15.33 -8.90 -5.46
C ARG A 101 -16.17 -7.86 -4.74
N GLU A 102 -15.55 -6.78 -4.26
CA GLU A 102 -16.21 -5.74 -3.49
C GLU A 102 -16.90 -4.68 -4.37
N GLY A 103 -16.65 -4.70 -5.67
CA GLY A 103 -17.20 -3.71 -6.59
C GLY A 103 -16.63 -2.31 -6.43
N TRP A 104 -15.38 -2.19 -6.02
CA TRP A 104 -14.75 -0.88 -5.85
C TRP A 104 -14.50 -0.20 -7.18
N GLU A 105 -14.81 1.08 -7.28
CA GLU A 105 -14.70 1.86 -8.51
C GLU A 105 -13.47 2.74 -8.57
N ARG A 106 -12.86 3.05 -7.42
CA ARG A 106 -11.65 3.87 -7.34
C ARG A 106 -10.76 3.40 -6.21
N ILE A 107 -9.54 3.04 -6.56
CA ILE A 107 -8.54 2.58 -5.61
C ILE A 107 -7.29 3.44 -5.77
N ILE A 108 -6.82 4.04 -4.69
CA ILE A 108 -5.62 4.87 -4.65
C ILE A 108 -4.49 4.05 -4.04
N VAL A 109 -3.37 3.97 -4.76
CA VAL A 109 -2.19 3.19 -4.33
C VAL A 109 -0.97 4.10 -4.40
N PRO A 110 -0.17 4.25 -3.34
CA PRO A 110 1.13 4.91 -3.48
C PRO A 110 2.04 4.03 -4.35
N ARG A 111 3.19 4.55 -4.78
CA ARG A 111 4.18 3.72 -5.51
C ARG A 111 4.80 2.70 -4.55
N PRO A 112 4.40 1.41 -4.60
CA PRO A 112 4.80 0.44 -3.58
C PRO A 112 6.30 0.21 -3.57
N GLY A 113 6.91 0.32 -2.38
CA GLY A 113 8.34 0.08 -2.19
C GLY A 113 9.27 1.14 -2.74
N CYS A 114 8.75 2.21 -3.36
CA CYS A 114 9.57 3.20 -4.08
C CYS A 114 9.92 4.45 -3.27
N GLY A 115 9.26 4.68 -2.14
CA GLY A 115 9.59 5.78 -1.25
C GLY A 115 10.80 5.44 -0.38
N GLY A 116 10.60 5.32 0.94
CA GLY A 116 11.65 4.90 1.86
C GLY A 116 12.20 3.50 1.60
N GLY A 117 11.47 2.66 0.86
CA GLY A 117 11.90 1.30 0.49
C GLY A 117 13.01 1.23 -0.56
N GLY A 118 13.17 2.28 -1.36
CA GLY A 118 14.29 2.42 -2.29
C GLY A 118 14.20 1.63 -3.60
N LEU A 119 13.06 1.00 -3.91
CA LEU A 119 12.89 0.34 -5.21
C LEU A 119 12.76 1.37 -6.33
N ASP A 120 13.23 0.99 -7.51
CA ASP A 120 13.07 1.80 -8.72
C ASP A 120 11.67 1.61 -9.28
N TRP A 121 10.96 2.71 -9.53
CA TRP A 121 9.62 2.68 -10.10
C TRP A 121 9.56 1.92 -11.44
N ARG A 122 10.62 1.97 -12.23
CA ARG A 122 10.71 1.23 -13.49
C ARG A 122 10.63 -0.29 -13.31
N GLU A 123 11.03 -0.80 -12.15
CA GLU A 123 10.91 -2.23 -11.81
C GLU A 123 9.53 -2.59 -11.27
N VAL A 124 8.90 -1.69 -10.52
CA VAL A 124 7.61 -1.92 -9.87
C VAL A 124 6.43 -1.72 -10.82
N ARG A 125 6.49 -0.69 -11.66
CA ARG A 125 5.41 -0.31 -12.57
C ARG A 125 4.86 -1.49 -13.41
N PRO A 126 5.68 -2.31 -14.08
CA PRO A 126 5.16 -3.41 -14.89
C PRO A 126 4.39 -4.46 -14.09
N LEU A 127 4.76 -4.67 -12.82
CA LEU A 127 4.10 -5.63 -11.94
C LEU A 127 2.69 -5.18 -11.61
N LEU A 128 2.49 -3.87 -11.44
CA LEU A 128 1.17 -3.29 -11.16
C LEU A 128 0.31 -3.26 -12.42
N GLU A 129 0.87 -2.90 -13.57
CA GLU A 129 0.15 -2.83 -14.83
C GLU A 129 -0.49 -4.15 -15.25
N GLU A 130 0.09 -5.27 -14.83
CA GLU A 130 -0.44 -6.60 -15.09
C GLU A 130 -1.84 -6.79 -14.48
N TYR A 131 -2.13 -6.13 -13.35
CA TYR A 131 -3.36 -6.33 -12.58
C TYR A 131 -4.24 -5.09 -12.48
N PHE A 132 -3.67 -3.90 -12.58
CA PHE A 132 -4.38 -2.63 -12.34
C PHE A 132 -4.98 -2.08 -13.62
N ASP A 133 -6.29 -2.00 -13.66
CA ASP A 133 -7.04 -1.37 -14.75
C ASP A 133 -7.31 0.13 -14.47
N TYR A 134 -8.27 0.73 -15.17
CA TYR A 134 -8.60 2.15 -15.07
C TYR A 134 -9.11 2.61 -13.71
N ARG A 135 -9.50 1.68 -12.82
CA ARG A 135 -9.98 2.00 -11.46
C ARG A 135 -8.84 2.33 -10.51
N PHE A 136 -7.62 1.90 -10.84
CA PHE A 136 -6.45 2.02 -9.98
C PHE A 136 -5.64 3.25 -10.34
N TYR A 137 -5.48 4.13 -9.35
CA TYR A 137 -4.69 5.36 -9.44
C TYR A 137 -3.44 5.18 -8.60
N VAL A 138 -2.28 5.12 -9.26
CA VAL A 138 -1.00 5.05 -8.56
C VAL A 138 -0.48 6.46 -8.42
N MET A 139 -0.37 6.89 -7.17
CA MET A 139 -0.12 8.29 -6.82
C MET A 139 1.28 8.46 -6.25
N SER A 140 2.08 9.32 -6.88
CA SER A 140 3.36 9.74 -6.36
C SER A 140 3.22 11.05 -5.59
N ALA A 141 4.07 11.26 -4.58
CA ALA A 141 4.18 12.57 -3.93
C ALA A 141 4.79 13.58 -4.90
N GLY A 142 4.38 14.86 -4.81
CA GLY A 142 4.82 15.89 -5.74
C GLY A 142 6.34 16.03 -5.85
N ASN A 143 7.06 15.83 -4.74
CA ASN A 143 8.52 15.89 -4.71
C ASN A 143 9.22 14.75 -5.44
N GLU A 144 8.56 13.61 -5.64
CA GLU A 144 9.11 12.48 -6.40
C GLU A 144 9.15 12.79 -7.89
N LEU A 145 8.15 13.50 -8.41
CA LEU A 145 8.11 13.94 -9.81
C LEU A 145 9.24 14.93 -10.13
N VAL A 146 9.49 15.87 -9.23
CA VAL A 146 10.58 16.84 -9.39
C VAL A 146 11.94 16.13 -9.51
N ARG A 147 12.18 15.09 -8.71
CA ARG A 147 13.41 14.31 -8.78
C ARG A 147 13.59 13.58 -10.11
N ILE A 148 12.51 13.09 -10.70
CA ILE A 148 12.53 12.39 -11.99
C ILE A 148 12.83 13.38 -13.11
N GLU A 149 12.28 14.58 -13.07
CA GLU A 149 12.52 15.63 -14.06
C GLU A 149 13.96 16.19 -13.99
N GLU A 150 14.55 16.25 -12.79
CA GLU A 150 15.93 16.69 -12.59
C GLU A 150 16.99 15.64 -12.95
N ALA A 151 16.59 14.38 -13.03
CA ALA A 151 17.47 13.27 -13.38
C ALA A 151 17.59 13.09 -14.89
#